data_67959414311fc1495c2e3d905afa273d
#
_entry.id   67959414311fc1495c2e3d905afa273d
#
_cell.length_a   1.000
_cell.length_b   1.000
_cell.length_c   1.000
_cell.angle_alpha   90.00
_cell.angle_beta   90.00
_cell.angle_gamma   90.00
#
_symmetry.space_group_name_H-M   'P 1'
#
loop_
_entity.id
_entity.type
_entity.pdbx_description
1 polymer ?
#
loop_
_entity_poly.entity_id
_entity_poly.type
_entity_poly.pdbx_seq_one_letter_code
_entity_poly.pdbx_strand_id
1 'polypeptide(L)'
;MAEGIARHAGNDIIEAYSAGTHPTGVVSEDAIEIMKELKIDISKARSKSLLDVPLSEMDIVVSMAPRRAIEIAPRGFRGKTIDWDVDDPVGRSLTTFRRVRGEIDALVKKLVEDVRKNPPQD
;
A
#
# COMPACT_ATOMS: atom_id res chain seq x y z
N MET A 1 2.92 5.43 0.86
CA MET A 1 3.83 5.19 -0.29
C MET A 1 3.37 4.04 -1.20
N ALA A 2 3.00 2.91 -0.65
CA ALA A 2 2.61 1.74 -1.45
C ALA A 2 1.43 2.01 -2.38
N GLU A 3 0.39 2.68 -1.91
CA GLU A 3 -0.77 3.03 -2.74
C GLU A 3 -0.35 3.89 -3.94
N GLY A 4 0.48 4.91 -3.71
CA GLY A 4 0.96 5.77 -4.79
C GLY A 4 1.78 5.02 -5.82
N ILE A 5 2.66 4.13 -5.38
CA ILE A 5 3.47 3.31 -6.27
C ILE A 5 2.56 2.35 -7.07
N ALA A 6 1.59 1.72 -6.40
CA ALA A 6 0.66 0.79 -7.05
C ALA A 6 -0.18 1.48 -8.11
N ARG A 7 -0.69 2.68 -7.83
CA ARG A 7 -1.46 3.47 -8.80
C ARG A 7 -0.62 3.88 -10.00
N HIS A 8 0.64 4.20 -9.77
CA HIS A 8 1.55 4.59 -10.85
C HIS A 8 1.96 3.38 -11.70
N ALA A 9 2.31 2.27 -11.07
CA ALA A 9 2.81 1.08 -11.76
C ALA A 9 1.70 0.26 -12.44
N GLY A 10 0.50 0.24 -11.87
CA GLY A 10 -0.58 -0.62 -12.32
C GLY A 10 -1.91 0.09 -12.56
N ASN A 11 -1.89 1.38 -12.96
CA ASN A 11 -3.10 2.17 -13.08
C ASN A 11 -4.09 1.60 -14.12
N ASP A 12 -3.62 0.79 -15.04
CA ASP A 12 -4.44 0.16 -16.09
C ASP A 12 -5.15 -1.12 -15.62
N ILE A 13 -4.68 -1.73 -14.51
CA ILE A 13 -5.19 -3.02 -14.05
C ILE A 13 -5.50 -3.08 -12.56
N ILE A 14 -5.07 -2.07 -11.79
CA ILE A 14 -5.23 -2.07 -10.33
C ILE A 14 -5.94 -0.81 -9.88
N GLU A 15 -6.94 -0.97 -9.02
CA GLU A 15 -7.53 0.10 -8.25
C GLU A 15 -6.99 -0.02 -6.82
N ALA A 16 -6.09 0.89 -6.45
CA ALA A 16 -5.37 0.80 -5.18
C ALA A 16 -6.02 1.65 -4.10
N TYR A 17 -6.10 1.07 -2.90
CA TYR A 17 -6.57 1.73 -1.68
C TYR A 17 -5.53 1.51 -0.59
N SER A 18 -5.47 2.43 0.36
CA SER A 18 -4.65 2.26 1.56
C SER A 18 -5.42 2.70 2.80
N ALA A 19 -5.09 2.07 3.92
CA ALA A 19 -5.66 2.42 5.21
C ALA A 19 -4.72 1.97 6.33
N GLY A 20 -4.86 2.59 7.50
CA GLY A 20 -4.07 2.23 8.67
C GLY A 20 -4.95 1.77 9.82
N THR A 21 -4.36 1.03 10.75
CA THR A 21 -5.03 0.63 11.98
C THR A 21 -5.11 1.79 12.98
N HIS A 22 -4.17 2.74 12.86
CA HIS A 22 -4.12 3.94 13.72
C HIS A 22 -3.83 5.17 12.86
N PRO A 23 -4.80 5.62 12.04
CA PRO A 23 -4.58 6.73 11.14
C PRO A 23 -4.44 8.05 11.90
N THR A 24 -3.51 8.90 11.43
CA THR A 24 -3.30 10.24 12.00
C THR A 24 -4.09 11.33 11.29
N GLY A 25 -4.71 11.01 10.15
CA GLY A 25 -5.45 11.95 9.32
C GLY A 25 -4.61 12.67 8.27
N VAL A 26 -3.29 12.61 8.38
CA VAL A 26 -2.37 13.27 7.44
C VAL A 26 -1.29 12.31 6.97
N VAL A 27 -0.79 12.56 5.76
CA VAL A 27 0.35 11.82 5.21
C VAL A 27 1.63 12.56 5.61
N SER A 28 2.66 11.83 5.97
CA SER A 28 3.95 12.38 6.37
C SER A 28 4.55 13.27 5.27
N GLU A 29 5.07 14.44 5.64
CA GLU A 29 5.76 15.33 4.70
C GLU A 29 7.00 14.68 4.10
N ASP A 30 7.71 13.86 4.88
CA ASP A 30 8.87 13.12 4.40
C ASP A 30 8.47 12.12 3.31
N ALA A 31 7.34 11.44 3.49
CA ALA A 31 6.82 10.53 2.49
C ALA A 31 6.47 11.27 1.20
N ILE A 32 5.83 12.43 1.30
CA ILE A 32 5.49 13.26 0.14
C ILE A 32 6.76 13.64 -0.63
N GLU A 33 7.78 14.11 0.08
CA GLU A 33 9.04 14.54 -0.52
C GLU A 33 9.77 13.37 -1.21
N ILE A 34 9.85 12.23 -0.55
CA ILE A 34 10.51 11.03 -1.09
C ILE A 34 9.78 10.52 -2.34
N MET A 35 8.47 10.58 -2.35
CA MET A 35 7.69 10.13 -3.52
C MET A 35 7.83 11.09 -4.69
N LYS A 36 8.04 12.39 -4.45
CA LYS A 36 8.33 13.35 -5.52
C LYS A 36 9.60 13.00 -6.29
N GLU A 37 10.56 12.36 -5.66
CA GLU A 37 11.78 11.92 -6.33
C GLU A 37 11.48 10.90 -7.44
N LEU A 38 10.36 10.18 -7.32
CA LEU A 38 9.87 9.26 -8.35
C LEU A 38 8.84 9.91 -9.27
N LYS A 39 8.61 11.21 -9.13
CA LYS A 39 7.57 11.98 -9.86
C LYS A 39 6.18 11.47 -9.52
N ILE A 40 5.96 10.99 -8.31
CA ILE A 40 4.67 10.55 -7.80
C ILE A 40 4.23 11.53 -6.73
N ASP A 41 3.10 12.20 -6.95
CA ASP A 41 2.54 13.17 -6.01
C ASP A 41 1.51 12.51 -5.12
N ILE A 42 1.81 12.41 -3.82
CA ILE A 42 0.89 11.90 -2.81
C ILE A 42 0.44 13.00 -1.83
N SER A 43 0.68 14.27 -2.19
CA SER A 43 0.36 15.41 -1.31
C SER A 43 -1.13 15.53 -0.99
N LYS A 44 -2.00 15.01 -1.87
CA LYS A 44 -3.44 15.02 -1.66
C LYS A 44 -3.98 13.75 -1.02
N ALA A 45 -3.13 12.75 -0.81
CA ALA A 45 -3.53 11.53 -0.15
C ALA A 45 -3.82 11.80 1.32
N ARG A 46 -4.76 11.04 1.89
CA ARG A 46 -5.13 11.17 3.30
C ARG A 46 -4.89 9.85 4.02
N SER A 47 -4.48 9.98 5.28
CA SER A 47 -4.44 8.84 6.18
C SER A 47 -5.88 8.42 6.49
N LYS A 48 -6.22 7.17 6.20
CA LYS A 48 -7.58 6.64 6.34
C LYS A 48 -7.59 5.45 7.29
N SER A 49 -8.73 5.21 7.92
CA SER A 49 -8.92 4.00 8.73
C SER A 49 -9.40 2.84 7.86
N LEU A 50 -9.34 1.63 8.41
CA LEU A 50 -9.86 0.43 7.73
C LEU A 50 -11.35 0.54 7.41
N LEU A 51 -12.09 1.36 8.17
CA LEU A 51 -13.52 1.56 7.94
C LEU A 51 -13.81 2.46 6.74
N ASP A 52 -12.82 3.21 6.28
CA ASP A 52 -12.97 4.16 5.17
C ASP A 52 -12.74 3.52 3.80
N VAL A 53 -12.36 2.24 3.76
CA VAL A 53 -12.08 1.53 2.50
C VAL A 53 -12.97 0.30 2.38
N PRO A 54 -13.37 -0.09 1.15
CA PRO A 54 -14.27 -1.23 0.93
C PRO A 54 -13.50 -2.57 0.97
N LEU A 55 -13.03 -2.96 2.16
CA LEU A 55 -12.21 -4.16 2.33
C LEU A 55 -12.88 -5.44 1.79
N SER A 56 -14.19 -5.58 1.98
CA SER A 56 -14.91 -6.77 1.53
C SER A 56 -14.96 -6.91 0.00
N GLU A 57 -14.77 -5.81 -0.72
CA GLU A 57 -14.78 -5.77 -2.18
C GLU A 57 -13.39 -5.91 -2.79
N MET A 58 -12.34 -5.98 -1.97
CA MET A 58 -10.97 -6.09 -2.46
C MET A 58 -10.68 -7.50 -2.98
N ASP A 59 -9.86 -7.58 -4.00
CA ASP A 59 -9.35 -8.85 -4.51
C ASP A 59 -8.12 -9.30 -3.73
N ILE A 60 -7.33 -8.33 -3.27
CA ILE A 60 -6.08 -8.59 -2.55
C ILE A 60 -5.96 -7.59 -1.39
N VAL A 61 -5.65 -8.10 -0.21
CA VAL A 61 -5.32 -7.29 0.96
C VAL A 61 -3.87 -7.56 1.33
N VAL A 62 -3.07 -6.49 1.37
CA VAL A 62 -1.67 -6.56 1.76
C VAL A 62 -1.47 -5.84 3.08
N SER A 63 -0.85 -6.50 4.04
CA SER A 63 -0.49 -5.87 5.31
C SER A 63 1.01 -5.62 5.39
N MET A 64 1.36 -4.40 5.81
CA MET A 64 2.72 -4.02 6.17
C MET A 64 2.79 -3.63 7.65
N ALA A 65 1.66 -3.72 8.33
CA ALA A 65 1.52 -3.42 9.76
C ALA A 65 1.90 -4.66 10.59
N PRO A 66 2.07 -4.51 11.92
CA PRO A 66 2.32 -5.66 12.79
C PRO A 66 1.23 -6.73 12.73
N ARG A 67 -0.02 -6.35 12.46
CA ARG A 67 -1.13 -7.29 12.31
C ARG A 67 -1.08 -7.94 10.93
N ARG A 68 -1.35 -9.24 10.89
CA ARG A 68 -1.36 -9.98 9.62
C ARG A 68 -2.58 -9.63 8.78
N ALA A 69 -2.42 -9.72 7.46
CA ALA A 69 -3.50 -9.41 6.51
C ALA A 69 -4.76 -10.25 6.76
N ILE A 70 -4.59 -11.52 7.14
CA ILE A 70 -5.72 -12.40 7.44
C ILE A 70 -6.53 -11.92 8.66
N GLU A 71 -5.89 -11.24 9.59
CA GLU A 71 -6.55 -10.68 10.77
C GLU A 71 -7.28 -9.37 10.45
N ILE A 72 -6.80 -8.64 9.45
CA ILE A 72 -7.37 -7.37 9.01
C ILE A 72 -8.55 -7.58 8.06
N ALA A 73 -8.46 -8.59 7.20
CA ALA A 73 -9.50 -8.90 6.21
C ALA A 73 -10.84 -9.19 6.90
N PRO A 74 -11.96 -8.74 6.32
CA PRO A 74 -13.26 -8.99 6.92
C PRO A 74 -13.59 -10.48 6.93
N ARG A 75 -14.44 -10.87 7.87
CA ARG A 75 -14.88 -12.26 8.00
C ARG A 75 -15.53 -12.72 6.69
N GLY A 76 -15.12 -13.87 6.20
CA GLY A 76 -15.63 -14.41 4.93
C GLY A 76 -14.97 -13.80 3.69
N PHE A 77 -13.89 -13.04 3.86
CA PHE A 77 -13.16 -12.45 2.75
C PHE A 77 -12.65 -13.56 1.81
N ARG A 78 -12.96 -13.43 0.51
CA ARG A 78 -12.64 -14.44 -0.50
C ARG A 78 -11.39 -14.13 -1.31
N GLY A 79 -10.83 -12.95 -1.13
CA GLY A 79 -9.63 -12.52 -1.85
C GLY A 79 -8.35 -13.13 -1.28
N LYS A 80 -7.23 -12.67 -1.79
CA LYS A 80 -5.91 -13.11 -1.37
C LYS A 80 -5.39 -12.19 -0.26
N THR A 81 -4.75 -12.78 0.75
CA THR A 81 -4.09 -12.01 1.82
C THR A 81 -2.58 -12.20 1.72
N ILE A 82 -1.85 -11.09 1.82
CA ILE A 82 -0.40 -11.08 1.69
C ILE A 82 0.20 -10.25 2.83
N ASP A 83 1.28 -10.73 3.42
CA ASP A 83 2.04 -9.98 4.42
C ASP A 83 3.39 -9.58 3.85
N TRP A 84 3.72 -8.29 3.91
CA TRP A 84 5.02 -7.77 3.54
C TRP A 84 5.76 -7.32 4.79
N ASP A 85 6.98 -7.80 4.96
CA ASP A 85 7.85 -7.40 6.07
C ASP A 85 8.64 -6.16 5.63
N VAL A 86 8.09 -4.99 5.93
CA VAL A 86 8.68 -3.70 5.58
C VAL A 86 8.68 -2.81 6.80
N ASP A 87 9.81 -2.15 7.07
CA ASP A 87 9.93 -1.23 8.19
C ASP A 87 9.05 0.01 7.99
N ASP A 88 8.57 0.56 9.11
CA ASP A 88 7.89 1.84 9.11
C ASP A 88 8.94 2.95 9.20
N PRO A 89 9.11 3.80 8.17
CA PRO A 89 10.13 4.84 8.17
C PRO A 89 9.73 6.11 8.90
N VAL A 90 8.48 6.23 9.36
CA VAL A 90 7.99 7.45 10.01
C VAL A 90 8.85 7.78 11.24
N GLY A 91 9.29 9.02 11.33
CA GLY A 91 10.18 9.49 12.39
C GLY A 91 11.65 9.15 12.19
N ARG A 92 12.01 8.53 11.06
CA ARG A 92 13.39 8.17 10.73
C ARG A 92 13.95 9.10 9.66
N SER A 93 15.22 8.87 9.27
CA SER A 93 15.91 9.70 8.30
C SER A 93 15.35 9.53 6.88
N LEU A 94 15.63 10.50 6.00
CA LEU A 94 15.27 10.40 4.58
C LEU A 94 15.94 9.21 3.90
N THR A 95 17.15 8.84 4.33
CA THR A 95 17.83 7.65 3.83
C THR A 95 17.03 6.39 4.11
N THR A 96 16.43 6.28 5.31
CA THR A 96 15.55 5.16 5.67
C THR A 96 14.29 5.17 4.80
N PHE A 97 13.69 6.34 4.57
CA PHE A 97 12.54 6.47 3.68
C PHE A 97 12.86 5.98 2.26
N ARG A 98 14.03 6.34 1.73
CA ARG A 98 14.44 5.90 0.39
C ARG A 98 14.65 4.40 0.33
N ARG A 99 15.24 3.81 1.35
CA ARG A 99 15.42 2.36 1.43
C ARG A 99 14.07 1.64 1.44
N VAL A 100 13.16 2.06 2.32
CA VAL A 100 11.82 1.48 2.44
C VAL A 100 11.03 1.68 1.14
N ARG A 101 11.11 2.86 0.54
CA ARG A 101 10.50 3.13 -0.77
C ARG A 101 10.96 2.12 -1.82
N GLY A 102 12.26 1.84 -1.87
CA GLY A 102 12.82 0.87 -2.82
C GLY A 102 12.31 -0.55 -2.58
N GLU A 103 12.20 -0.95 -1.32
CA GLU A 103 11.65 -2.27 -0.97
C GLU A 103 10.17 -2.38 -1.38
N ILE A 104 9.38 -1.35 -1.09
CA ILE A 104 7.97 -1.31 -1.46
C ILE A 104 7.81 -1.31 -2.98
N ASP A 105 8.61 -0.51 -3.68
CA ASP A 105 8.56 -0.43 -5.14
C ASP A 105 8.78 -1.80 -5.78
N ALA A 106 9.78 -2.54 -5.31
CA ALA A 106 10.06 -3.89 -5.82
C ALA A 106 8.89 -4.86 -5.54
N LEU A 107 8.33 -4.80 -4.33
CA LEU A 107 7.20 -5.66 -3.95
C LEU A 107 5.94 -5.33 -4.76
N VAL A 108 5.66 -4.05 -4.94
CA VAL A 108 4.49 -3.60 -5.73
C VAL A 108 4.64 -4.02 -7.20
N LYS A 109 5.81 -3.83 -7.79
CA LYS A 109 6.05 -4.22 -9.18
C LYS A 109 5.87 -5.71 -9.39
N LYS A 110 6.33 -6.52 -8.44
CA LYS A 110 6.11 -7.96 -8.49
C LYS A 110 4.63 -8.31 -8.39
N LEU A 111 3.90 -7.64 -7.50
CA LEU A 111 2.45 -7.84 -7.35
C LEU A 111 1.72 -7.49 -8.63
N VAL A 112 2.04 -6.35 -9.24
CA VAL A 112 1.44 -5.92 -10.51
C VAL A 112 1.70 -6.95 -11.60
N GLU A 113 2.93 -7.47 -11.68
CA GLU A 113 3.28 -8.49 -12.65
C GLU A 113 2.49 -9.78 -12.42
N ASP A 114 2.35 -10.20 -11.17
CA ASP A 114 1.57 -11.39 -10.82
C ASP A 114 0.10 -11.23 -11.20
N VAL A 115 -0.48 -10.04 -10.96
CA VAL A 115 -1.87 -9.75 -11.34
C VAL A 115 -2.05 -9.76 -12.85
N ARG A 116 -1.08 -9.25 -13.62
CA ARG A 116 -1.14 -9.29 -15.08
C ARG A 116 -1.15 -10.72 -15.62
N LYS A 117 -0.38 -11.61 -15.00
CA LYS A 117 -0.30 -13.01 -15.40
C LYS A 117 -1.49 -13.84 -14.95
N ASN A 118 -2.00 -13.52 -13.76
CA ASN A 118 -3.08 -14.26 -13.11
C ASN A 118 -4.10 -13.27 -12.53
N PRO A 119 -4.93 -12.64 -13.38
CA PRO A 119 -5.91 -11.67 -12.87
C PRO A 119 -6.92 -12.35 -11.95
N PRO A 120 -7.38 -11.62 -10.91
CA PRO A 120 -8.43 -12.13 -10.03
C PRO A 120 -9.67 -12.51 -10.82
N GLN A 121 -10.31 -13.61 -10.45
CA GLN A 121 -11.56 -14.06 -11.06
C GLN A 121 -12.74 -13.51 -10.26
N ASP A 122 -13.74 -13.04 -10.97
CA ASP A 122 -14.98 -12.56 -10.37
C ASP A 122 -15.82 -13.71 -9.83
#